data_82a2d8332afc237963d1661b52d165b6
#
_entry.id   82a2d8332afc237963d1661b52d165b6
#
_cell.length_a   1.000
_cell.length_b   1.000
_cell.length_c   1.000
_cell.angle_alpha   90.00
_cell.angle_beta   90.00
_cell.angle_gamma   90.00
#
_symmetry.space_group_name_H-M   'P 1'
#
loop_
_entity.id
_entity.type
_entity.pdbx_description
1 polymer ?
#
loop_
_entity_poly.entity_id
_entity_poly.type
_entity_poly.pdbx_seq_one_letter_code
_entity_poly.pdbx_strand_id
1 'polypeptide(L)'
;MHKLTLALASIGLLLLCPASALIAQKYDVKIVDRKDNETDYSYVVPSYSSSHSDSSANCSTTDTNINCNGSTTSNGYSTPAHQVSFHVRGATFMLLLPDGRAAVVNCESKFAERMAGRAGNHRDCRMPLVDNIQAEFKGDKAKLEWVVSLDGKKMQSETYKVLAVMDKPVTAPPH
;
A
#
# COMPACT_ATOMS: atom_id res chain seq x y z
N MET A 1 21.70 39.92 67.48
CA MET A 1 21.12 38.61 67.09
C MET A 1 20.40 38.76 65.74
N HIS A 2 21.09 38.61 64.63
CA HIS A 2 20.51 38.67 63.26
C HIS A 2 20.40 37.32 62.70
N LYS A 3 19.17 36.85 62.46
CA LYS A 3 18.88 35.59 61.79
C LYS A 3 18.92 35.81 60.28
N LEU A 4 19.91 35.23 59.64
CA LEU A 4 20.09 35.21 58.18
C LEU A 4 19.24 34.06 57.64
N THR A 5 18.18 34.36 56.85
CA THR A 5 17.35 33.40 56.16
C THR A 5 17.91 33.23 54.75
N LEU A 6 18.53 32.10 54.46
CA LEU A 6 18.93 31.69 53.11
C LEU A 6 17.70 31.18 52.35
N ALA A 7 17.30 31.91 51.30
CA ALA A 7 16.33 31.42 50.32
C ALA A 7 17.08 30.67 49.21
N LEU A 8 16.88 29.35 49.16
CA LEU A 8 17.33 28.50 48.06
C LEU A 8 16.37 28.65 46.87
N ALA A 9 16.82 29.36 45.85
CA ALA A 9 16.13 29.42 44.56
C ALA A 9 16.50 28.18 43.74
N SER A 10 15.60 27.21 43.66
CA SER A 10 15.74 26.05 42.75
C SER A 10 15.45 26.49 41.33
N ILE A 11 16.52 26.67 40.53
CA ILE A 11 16.42 26.89 39.10
C ILE A 11 16.16 25.51 38.46
N GLY A 12 14.87 25.25 38.16
CA GLY A 12 14.46 24.12 37.34
C GLY A 12 14.86 24.33 35.89
N LEU A 13 15.97 23.75 35.50
CA LEU A 13 16.42 23.69 34.09
C LEU A 13 15.51 22.73 33.34
N LEU A 14 14.44 23.22 32.71
CA LEU A 14 13.63 22.50 31.74
C LEU A 14 14.52 22.21 30.52
N LEU A 15 15.01 20.98 30.44
CA LEU A 15 15.57 20.40 29.21
C LEU A 15 14.44 20.28 28.16
N LEU A 16 14.28 21.35 27.38
CA LEU A 16 13.57 21.22 26.09
C LEU A 16 14.43 20.34 25.19
N CYS A 17 14.13 19.03 25.18
CA CYS A 17 14.55 18.17 24.09
C CYS A 17 13.91 18.72 22.80
N PRO A 18 14.68 19.22 21.81
CA PRO A 18 14.11 19.52 20.52
C PRO A 18 13.63 18.15 19.98
N ALA A 19 12.31 17.98 19.86
CA ALA A 19 11.76 16.93 19.05
C ALA A 19 12.34 17.17 17.65
N SER A 20 13.38 16.41 17.30
CA SER A 20 13.97 16.41 15.97
C SER A 20 12.84 16.00 15.03
N ALA A 21 12.16 16.99 14.46
CA ALA A 21 11.27 16.77 13.35
C ALA A 21 12.13 16.04 12.33
N LEU A 22 11.83 14.76 12.09
CA LEU A 22 12.40 13.97 11.00
C LEU A 22 11.96 14.67 9.71
N ILE A 23 12.74 15.69 9.32
CA ILE A 23 12.61 16.31 8.01
C ILE A 23 12.91 15.18 7.06
N ALA A 24 11.92 14.81 6.26
CA ALA A 24 12.06 13.83 5.21
C ALA A 24 13.17 14.32 4.26
N GLN A 25 14.34 13.71 4.39
CA GLN A 25 15.51 14.13 3.63
C GLN A 25 15.52 13.38 2.31
N LYS A 26 15.58 14.13 1.20
CA LYS A 26 15.77 13.55 -0.13
C LYS A 26 17.25 13.36 -0.41
N TYR A 27 17.57 12.21 -0.96
CA TYR A 27 18.92 11.82 -1.36
C TYR A 27 18.95 11.50 -2.84
N ASP A 28 19.99 11.92 -3.53
CA ASP A 28 20.33 11.38 -4.84
C ASP A 28 20.98 10.03 -4.62
N VAL A 29 20.36 8.97 -5.12
CA VAL A 29 20.81 7.60 -4.93
C VAL A 29 21.03 6.91 -6.27
N LYS A 30 21.91 5.91 -6.28
CA LYS A 30 22.14 5.08 -7.46
C LYS A 30 21.64 3.66 -7.23
N ILE A 31 20.88 3.12 -8.18
CA ILE A 31 20.54 1.69 -8.21
C ILE A 31 21.79 0.94 -8.65
N VAL A 32 22.35 0.10 -7.77
CA VAL A 32 23.55 -0.70 -8.03
C VAL A 32 23.26 -2.16 -8.29
N ASP A 33 22.07 -2.61 -7.87
CA ASP A 33 21.58 -3.96 -8.15
C ASP A 33 20.05 -3.95 -8.28
N ARG A 34 19.54 -4.83 -9.13
CA ARG A 34 18.11 -4.98 -9.42
C ARG A 34 17.77 -6.46 -9.52
N LYS A 35 16.75 -6.86 -8.77
CA LYS A 35 16.17 -8.19 -8.87
C LYS A 35 14.67 -8.06 -9.10
N ASP A 36 14.20 -8.56 -10.23
CA ASP A 36 12.78 -8.63 -10.53
C ASP A 36 12.15 -9.80 -9.76
N ASN A 37 10.99 -9.56 -9.19
CA ASN A 37 10.19 -10.52 -8.46
C ASN A 37 8.85 -10.70 -9.19
N GLU A 38 8.50 -11.95 -9.45
CA GLU A 38 7.21 -12.32 -10.02
C GLU A 38 6.52 -13.27 -9.05
N THR A 39 5.25 -13.00 -8.77
CA THR A 39 4.45 -13.81 -7.83
C THR A 39 3.06 -14.01 -8.38
N ASP A 40 2.62 -15.27 -8.42
CA ASP A 40 1.26 -15.64 -8.77
C ASP A 40 0.39 -15.69 -7.52
N TYR A 41 -0.73 -15.02 -7.58
CA TYR A 41 -1.75 -15.05 -6.54
C TYR A 41 -3.02 -15.67 -7.10
N SER A 42 -3.74 -16.39 -6.26
CA SER A 42 -5.06 -16.88 -6.59
C SER A 42 -5.99 -16.77 -5.40
N TYR A 43 -7.25 -16.51 -5.66
CA TYR A 43 -8.30 -16.52 -4.66
C TYR A 43 -9.59 -17.09 -5.22
N VAL A 44 -10.44 -17.57 -4.35
CA VAL A 44 -11.74 -18.09 -4.72
C VAL A 44 -12.78 -17.00 -4.51
N VAL A 45 -13.48 -16.62 -5.57
CA VAL A 45 -14.69 -15.81 -5.47
C VAL A 45 -15.81 -16.77 -5.07
N PRO A 46 -16.46 -16.54 -3.91
CA PRO A 46 -17.54 -17.40 -3.47
C PRO A 46 -18.73 -17.35 -4.43
N SER A 47 -19.54 -18.39 -4.45
CA SER A 47 -20.79 -18.39 -5.18
C SER A 47 -21.70 -17.30 -4.63
N TYR A 48 -22.37 -16.63 -5.52
CA TYR A 48 -23.37 -15.61 -5.18
C TYR A 48 -24.70 -16.00 -5.84
N SER A 49 -25.79 -15.95 -5.07
CA SER A 49 -27.14 -16.12 -5.60
C SER A 49 -28.02 -14.98 -5.11
N SER A 50 -28.81 -14.44 -6.01
CA SER A 50 -29.83 -13.44 -5.71
C SER A 50 -31.13 -13.88 -6.37
N SER A 51 -32.22 -13.88 -5.63
CA SER A 51 -33.56 -14.15 -6.16
C SER A 51 -34.46 -12.96 -5.81
N HIS A 52 -35.26 -12.57 -6.79
CA HIS A 52 -36.30 -11.59 -6.62
C HIS A 52 -37.62 -12.25 -6.99
N SER A 53 -38.61 -12.13 -6.11
CA SER A 53 -39.94 -12.70 -6.33
C SER A 53 -40.98 -11.61 -6.23
N ASP A 54 -41.74 -11.41 -7.30
CA ASP A 54 -42.89 -10.54 -7.35
C ASP A 54 -44.14 -11.38 -7.23
N SER A 55 -44.97 -11.08 -6.24
CA SER A 55 -46.24 -11.76 -6.02
C SER A 55 -47.38 -10.77 -6.16
N SER A 56 -48.36 -11.10 -6.99
CA SER A 56 -49.61 -10.36 -7.11
C SER A 56 -50.81 -11.27 -6.85
N ALA A 57 -51.73 -10.82 -6.05
CA ALA A 57 -52.98 -11.52 -5.78
C ALA A 57 -54.18 -10.58 -6.06
N ASN A 58 -55.12 -11.06 -6.83
CA ASN A 58 -56.36 -10.38 -7.08
C ASN A 58 -57.48 -11.20 -6.45
N CYS A 59 -58.21 -10.60 -5.50
CA CYS A 59 -59.33 -11.23 -4.84
C CYS A 59 -60.64 -10.53 -5.24
N SER A 60 -61.64 -11.28 -5.69
CA SER A 60 -62.99 -10.83 -5.93
C SER A 60 -63.96 -11.46 -4.93
N THR A 61 -64.86 -10.66 -4.37
CA THR A 61 -65.87 -11.11 -3.43
C THR A 61 -67.22 -11.06 -4.12
N THR A 62 -67.92 -12.20 -4.13
CA THR A 62 -69.26 -12.30 -4.65
C THR A 62 -70.17 -12.88 -3.55
N ASP A 63 -70.98 -12.07 -2.93
CA ASP A 63 -71.91 -12.38 -1.82
C ASP A 63 -71.32 -13.20 -0.66
N THR A 64 -71.14 -14.49 -0.80
CA THR A 64 -70.62 -15.40 0.23
C THR A 64 -69.32 -16.10 -0.15
N ASN A 65 -68.80 -15.85 -1.38
CA ASN A 65 -67.59 -16.49 -1.88
C ASN A 65 -66.49 -15.47 -2.18
N ILE A 66 -65.28 -15.73 -1.65
CA ILE A 66 -64.08 -15.00 -1.98
C ILE A 66 -63.22 -15.89 -2.90
N ASN A 67 -63.02 -15.39 -4.11
CA ASN A 67 -62.14 -16.04 -5.09
C ASN A 67 -60.88 -15.22 -5.27
N CYS A 68 -59.72 -15.80 -4.91
CA CYS A 68 -58.41 -15.18 -5.06
C CYS A 68 -57.59 -15.89 -6.13
N ASN A 69 -57.12 -15.14 -7.11
CA ASN A 69 -56.18 -15.63 -8.11
C ASN A 69 -54.84 -14.89 -7.91
N GLY A 70 -53.81 -15.63 -7.64
CA GLY A 70 -52.49 -15.08 -7.42
C GLY A 70 -51.46 -15.66 -8.39
N SER A 71 -50.55 -14.83 -8.81
CA SER A 71 -49.36 -15.23 -9.59
C SER A 71 -48.09 -14.79 -8.88
N THR A 72 -47.12 -15.66 -8.89
CA THR A 72 -45.78 -15.36 -8.38
C THR A 72 -44.75 -15.59 -9.50
N THR A 73 -44.03 -14.56 -9.82
CA THR A 73 -42.90 -14.64 -10.76
C THR A 73 -41.60 -14.53 -9.98
N SER A 74 -40.73 -15.53 -10.12
CA SER A 74 -39.44 -15.54 -9.47
C SER A 74 -38.34 -15.48 -10.51
N ASN A 75 -37.47 -14.49 -10.40
CA ASN A 75 -36.25 -14.38 -11.18
C ASN A 75 -35.05 -14.62 -10.29
N GLY A 76 -34.21 -15.59 -10.61
CA GLY A 76 -33.01 -15.91 -9.87
C GLY A 76 -31.77 -15.76 -10.75
N TYR A 77 -30.73 -15.18 -10.19
CA TYR A 77 -29.41 -15.13 -10.78
C TYR A 77 -28.43 -15.82 -9.83
N SER A 78 -27.63 -16.75 -10.37
CA SER A 78 -26.57 -17.40 -9.59
C SER A 78 -25.25 -17.37 -10.36
N THR A 79 -24.18 -16.99 -9.66
CA THR A 79 -22.82 -17.12 -10.14
C THR A 79 -22.15 -18.21 -9.33
N PRO A 80 -21.61 -19.26 -9.96
CA PRO A 80 -20.87 -20.31 -9.24
C PRO A 80 -19.57 -19.76 -8.66
N ALA A 81 -19.06 -20.42 -7.63
CA ALA A 81 -17.74 -20.13 -7.11
C ALA A 81 -16.71 -20.39 -8.22
N HIS A 82 -15.79 -19.46 -8.38
CA HIS A 82 -14.71 -19.59 -9.38
C HIS A 82 -13.40 -19.06 -8.82
N GLN A 83 -12.29 -19.63 -9.29
CA GLN A 83 -10.95 -19.20 -8.94
C GLN A 83 -10.49 -18.10 -9.89
N VAL A 84 -9.98 -17.02 -9.33
CA VAL A 84 -9.32 -15.94 -10.07
C VAL A 84 -7.83 -16.00 -9.76
N SER A 85 -7.00 -16.10 -10.78
CA SER A 85 -5.55 -16.05 -10.66
C SER A 85 -5.02 -14.79 -11.36
N PHE A 86 -3.98 -14.19 -10.80
CA PHE A 86 -3.34 -13.02 -11.37
C PHE A 86 -1.85 -13.02 -11.04
N HIS A 87 -1.10 -12.45 -11.95
CA HIS A 87 0.33 -12.32 -11.89
C HIS A 87 0.71 -10.91 -11.46
N VAL A 88 1.65 -10.79 -10.52
CA VAL A 88 2.09 -9.51 -9.98
C VAL A 88 3.59 -9.38 -10.14
N ARG A 89 4.01 -8.26 -10.70
CA ARG A 89 5.41 -7.91 -10.84
C ARG A 89 5.83 -6.93 -9.77
N GLY A 90 6.93 -7.24 -9.13
CA GLY A 90 7.63 -6.41 -8.17
C GLY A 90 9.11 -6.35 -8.48
N ALA A 91 9.84 -5.58 -7.70
CA ALA A 91 11.29 -5.53 -7.81
C ALA A 91 11.93 -5.21 -6.45
N THR A 92 13.10 -5.77 -6.25
CA THR A 92 14.00 -5.43 -5.14
C THR A 92 15.18 -4.68 -5.72
N PHE A 93 15.50 -3.52 -5.14
CA PHE A 93 16.63 -2.71 -5.54
C PHE A 93 17.64 -2.58 -4.40
N MET A 94 18.91 -2.55 -4.74
CA MET A 94 19.97 -2.08 -3.88
C MET A 94 20.32 -0.64 -4.28
N LEU A 95 20.12 0.28 -3.35
CA LEU A 95 20.36 1.71 -3.52
C LEU A 95 21.65 2.09 -2.81
N LEU A 96 22.59 2.70 -3.53
CA LEU A 96 23.77 3.30 -2.95
C LEU A 96 23.45 4.76 -2.59
N LEU A 97 23.62 5.09 -1.30
CA LEU A 97 23.40 6.42 -0.77
C LEU A 97 24.68 7.28 -0.91
N PRO A 98 24.58 8.62 -0.88
CA PRO A 98 25.72 9.52 -1.00
C PRO A 98 26.78 9.34 0.09
N ASP A 99 26.40 8.86 1.26
CA ASP A 99 27.29 8.59 2.40
C ASP A 99 28.00 7.21 2.32
N GLY A 100 27.80 6.47 1.22
CA GLY A 100 28.40 5.16 0.99
C GLY A 100 27.63 4.00 1.62
N ARG A 101 26.55 4.24 2.34
CA ARG A 101 25.64 3.19 2.81
C ARG A 101 24.85 2.60 1.65
N ALA A 102 24.37 1.37 1.84
CA ALA A 102 23.45 0.75 0.89
C ALA A 102 22.13 0.44 1.56
N ALA A 103 21.04 0.71 0.86
CA ALA A 103 19.69 0.35 1.29
C ALA A 103 19.07 -0.67 0.33
N VAL A 104 18.51 -1.74 0.86
CA VAL A 104 17.73 -2.72 0.10
C VAL A 104 16.27 -2.37 0.24
N VAL A 105 15.62 -2.11 -0.89
CA VAL A 105 14.20 -1.75 -0.93
C VAL A 105 13.44 -2.69 -1.85
N ASN A 106 12.22 -3.03 -1.45
CA ASN A 106 11.34 -3.91 -2.19
C ASN A 106 10.02 -3.21 -2.49
N CYS A 107 9.56 -3.34 -3.71
CA CYS A 107 8.21 -3.06 -4.09
C CYS A 107 7.46 -4.37 -4.30
N GLU A 108 6.70 -4.77 -3.33
CA GLU A 108 5.63 -5.74 -3.51
C GLU A 108 4.36 -5.00 -3.88
N SER A 109 3.61 -5.55 -4.82
CA SER A 109 2.31 -4.99 -5.16
C SER A 109 1.48 -4.83 -3.89
N LYS A 110 0.97 -3.64 -3.66
CA LYS A 110 0.10 -3.30 -2.51
C LYS A 110 -1.19 -4.13 -2.44
N PHE A 111 -1.36 -5.00 -3.40
CA PHE A 111 -2.52 -5.85 -3.55
C PHE A 111 -2.51 -7.06 -2.62
N ALA A 112 -1.37 -7.66 -2.36
CA ALA A 112 -1.28 -8.82 -1.47
C ALA A 112 -1.80 -8.52 -0.06
N GLU A 113 -1.65 -7.29 0.42
CA GLU A 113 -2.12 -6.88 1.75
C GLU A 113 -3.62 -6.55 1.79
N ARG A 114 -4.27 -6.31 0.64
CA ARG A 114 -5.68 -5.88 0.56
C ARG A 114 -6.64 -6.96 0.09
N MET A 115 -6.16 -8.18 -0.13
CA MET A 115 -6.91 -9.25 -0.78
C MET A 115 -8.04 -9.89 0.01
N ALA A 116 -8.34 -9.45 1.21
CA ALA A 116 -9.54 -9.90 1.89
C ALA A 116 -10.80 -9.35 1.19
N GLY A 117 -11.11 -9.85 -0.02
CA GLY A 117 -12.47 -9.81 -0.57
C GLY A 117 -12.85 -8.70 -1.54
N ARG A 118 -11.92 -7.98 -2.18
CA ARG A 118 -12.27 -7.03 -3.25
C ARG A 118 -11.43 -7.27 -4.50
N ALA A 119 -12.09 -7.44 -5.64
CA ALA A 119 -11.49 -7.28 -6.96
C ALA A 119 -11.02 -5.83 -7.08
N GLY A 120 -9.78 -5.55 -6.66
CA GLY A 120 -9.19 -4.22 -6.69
C GLY A 120 -8.32 -4.06 -7.93
N ASN A 121 -8.02 -2.82 -8.28
CA ASN A 121 -7.08 -2.50 -9.35
C ASN A 121 -5.71 -3.12 -9.06
N HIS A 122 -5.40 -4.21 -9.76
CA HIS A 122 -4.08 -4.78 -9.78
C HIS A 122 -3.14 -3.79 -10.45
N ARG A 123 -2.11 -3.42 -9.77
CA ARG A 123 -1.09 -2.56 -10.33
C ARG A 123 0.27 -3.13 -10.00
N ASP A 124 1.00 -3.46 -11.07
CA ASP A 124 2.42 -3.72 -10.96
C ASP A 124 3.14 -2.54 -10.30
N CYS A 125 4.22 -2.81 -9.62
CA CYS A 125 5.08 -1.75 -9.13
C CYS A 125 5.61 -0.92 -10.30
N ARG A 126 5.54 0.40 -10.16
CA ARG A 126 6.24 1.28 -11.08
C ARG A 126 7.73 1.21 -10.76
N MET A 127 8.52 0.86 -11.76
CA MET A 127 9.95 0.67 -11.61
C MET A 127 10.73 1.74 -12.38
N PRO A 128 11.79 2.31 -11.79
CA PRO A 128 12.66 3.23 -12.51
C PRO A 128 13.40 2.49 -13.63
N LEU A 129 13.47 3.12 -14.80
CA LEU A 129 14.27 2.66 -15.95
C LEU A 129 15.69 3.24 -15.95
N VAL A 130 15.96 4.17 -15.03
CA VAL A 130 17.23 4.86 -14.86
C VAL A 130 17.84 4.50 -13.50
N ASP A 131 19.16 4.52 -13.42
CA ASP A 131 19.87 4.14 -12.19
C ASP A 131 20.04 5.32 -11.22
N ASN A 132 20.12 6.55 -11.73
CA ASN A 132 20.21 7.74 -10.89
C ASN A 132 18.81 8.27 -10.59
N ILE A 133 18.42 8.19 -9.34
CA ILE A 133 17.06 8.53 -8.88
C ILE A 133 17.13 9.28 -7.54
N GLN A 134 16.02 9.88 -7.15
CA GLN A 134 15.88 10.46 -5.82
C GLN A 134 15.13 9.51 -4.90
N ALA A 135 15.56 9.45 -3.65
CA ALA A 135 14.92 8.66 -2.61
C ALA A 135 14.67 9.51 -1.36
N GLU A 136 13.46 9.43 -0.84
CA GLU A 136 13.05 10.02 0.42
C GLU A 136 12.74 8.89 1.42
N PHE A 137 13.50 8.79 2.50
CA PHE A 137 13.32 7.74 3.49
C PHE A 137 12.46 8.25 4.66
N LYS A 138 11.45 7.45 5.03
CA LYS A 138 10.58 7.72 6.17
C LYS A 138 10.23 6.41 6.88
N GLY A 139 10.92 6.15 8.00
CA GLY A 139 10.77 4.89 8.73
C GLY A 139 11.18 3.69 7.87
N ASP A 140 10.29 2.73 7.72
CA ASP A 140 10.45 1.52 6.90
C ASP A 140 10.09 1.70 5.41
N LYS A 141 9.93 2.95 4.95
CA LYS A 141 9.53 3.26 3.58
C LYS A 141 10.53 4.16 2.90
N ALA A 142 10.72 3.92 1.61
CA ALA A 142 11.47 4.77 0.71
C ALA A 142 10.56 5.17 -0.46
N LYS A 143 10.32 6.47 -0.63
CA LYS A 143 9.68 7.02 -1.82
C LYS A 143 10.75 7.28 -2.85
N LEU A 144 10.75 6.52 -3.94
CA LEU A 144 11.65 6.70 -5.06
C LEU A 144 11.00 7.61 -6.09
N GLU A 145 11.75 8.58 -6.63
CA GLU A 145 11.32 9.52 -7.66
C GLU A 145 12.34 9.52 -8.80
N TRP A 146 11.86 9.46 -10.05
CA TRP A 146 12.70 9.43 -11.24
C TRP A 146 12.05 10.10 -12.43
N VAL A 147 12.86 10.53 -13.36
CA VAL A 147 12.44 11.16 -14.61
C VAL A 147 11.92 10.09 -15.58
N VAL A 148 10.80 10.35 -16.23
CA VAL A 148 10.19 9.45 -17.24
C VAL A 148 10.03 10.10 -18.61
N SER A 149 10.50 11.34 -18.79
CA SER A 149 10.46 12.05 -20.06
C SER A 149 11.84 12.49 -20.50
N LEU A 150 12.08 12.51 -21.81
CA LEU A 150 13.37 12.90 -22.38
C LEU A 150 13.72 14.38 -22.10
N ASP A 151 12.74 15.23 -21.90
CA ASP A 151 12.92 16.65 -21.56
C ASP A 151 13.14 16.89 -20.05
N GLY A 152 13.16 15.83 -19.24
CA GLY A 152 13.38 15.88 -17.79
C GLY A 152 12.22 16.45 -16.97
N LYS A 153 11.12 16.86 -17.59
CA LYS A 153 10.04 17.58 -16.90
C LYS A 153 9.04 16.66 -16.20
N LYS A 154 8.87 15.44 -16.69
CA LYS A 154 7.89 14.50 -16.12
C LYS A 154 8.56 13.56 -15.13
N MET A 155 8.14 13.67 -13.88
CA MET A 155 8.58 12.79 -12.79
C MET A 155 7.55 11.71 -12.51
N GLN A 156 8.03 10.54 -12.13
CA GLN A 156 7.23 9.44 -11.62
C GLN A 156 7.75 9.04 -10.24
N SER A 157 6.87 8.55 -9.39
CA SER A 157 7.26 8.08 -8.07
C SER A 157 6.52 6.81 -7.67
N GLU A 158 7.18 6.03 -6.81
CA GLU A 158 6.59 4.85 -6.16
C GLU A 158 7.19 4.68 -4.76
N THR A 159 6.41 4.10 -3.85
CA THR A 159 6.85 3.86 -2.47
C THR A 159 7.22 2.40 -2.31
N TYR A 160 8.43 2.17 -1.82
CA TYR A 160 9.04 0.88 -1.55
C TYR A 160 9.16 0.66 -0.04
N LYS A 161 9.15 -0.60 0.37
CA LYS A 161 9.48 -1.00 1.73
C LYS A 161 11.00 -1.15 1.86
N VAL A 162 11.57 -0.58 2.90
CA VAL A 162 12.99 -0.76 3.24
C VAL A 162 13.13 -2.09 3.96
N LEU A 163 13.92 -3.01 3.40
CA LEU A 163 14.19 -4.31 3.98
C LEU A 163 15.41 -4.29 4.89
N ALA A 164 16.45 -3.56 4.46
CA ALA A 164 17.71 -3.44 5.21
C ALA A 164 18.45 -2.16 4.84
N VAL A 165 19.23 -1.65 5.78
CA VAL A 165 20.24 -0.61 5.53
C VAL A 165 21.58 -1.16 6.00
N MET A 166 22.59 -1.10 5.16
CA MET A 166 23.94 -1.62 5.42
C MET A 166 24.91 -0.45 5.56
N ASP A 167 25.64 -0.41 6.66
CA ASP A 167 26.56 0.68 7.00
C ASP A 167 27.92 0.57 6.30
N LYS A 168 28.22 -0.55 5.65
CA LYS A 168 29.48 -0.75 4.93
C LYS A 168 29.28 -0.55 3.42
N PRO A 169 30.23 0.09 2.74
CA PRO A 169 30.20 0.19 1.29
C PRO A 169 30.20 -1.21 0.69
N VAL A 170 29.21 -1.48 -0.14
CA VAL A 170 29.21 -2.70 -0.95
C VAL A 170 30.30 -2.51 -1.99
N THR A 171 31.41 -3.22 -1.84
CA THR A 171 32.39 -3.37 -2.92
C THR A 171 31.66 -4.09 -4.05
N ALA A 172 31.43 -3.42 -5.17
CA ALA A 172 30.87 -4.05 -6.35
C ALA A 172 31.71 -5.27 -6.71
N PRO A 173 31.11 -6.43 -7.04
CA PRO A 173 31.86 -7.56 -7.53
C PRO A 173 32.67 -7.15 -8.76
N PRO A 174 33.94 -7.58 -8.89
CA PRO A 174 34.72 -7.31 -10.09
C PRO A 174 34.00 -7.92 -11.29
N HIS A 175 33.77 -7.11 -12.31
CA HIS A 175 33.22 -7.52 -13.61
C HIS A 175 34.24 -8.36 -14.38
#